data_b95e0698568b86d534d037ba0e4c5aa8
#
_entry.id   b95e0698568b86d534d037ba0e4c5aa8
#
_cell.length_a   1.000
_cell.length_b   1.000
_cell.length_c   1.000
_cell.angle_alpha   90.00
_cell.angle_beta   90.00
_cell.angle_gamma   90.00
#
_symmetry.space_group_name_H-M   'P 1'
#
loop_
_entity.id
_entity.type
_entity.pdbx_description
1 polymer ?
#
loop_
_entity_poly.entity_id
_entity_poly.type
_entity_poly.pdbx_seq_one_letter_code
_entity_poly.pdbx_strand_id
1 'polypeptide(L)'
;MPLTLFLDTETTGLPIDKKVGALASKGNWPDLVSISWSVYDEDVCVKRVTHIVRPDLWTIPEESIAIHKITMERAQTEGLPLADVMEEFHADLVKCSRVVAHNMAFDKNIIFNAFAWRLGKDPRKFWLEEAEFCSLEKSKNELKLPARYPKPWDLYKMPRLDELYEATFGEAAPAGAHRADRDVEVLEKIVYARWRDLFIVKQES
;
A
#
# COMPACT_ATOMS: atom_id res chain seq x y z
N MET A 1 -16.53 -4.49 -16.11
CA MET A 1 -15.35 -3.68 -16.48
C MET A 1 -14.21 -4.03 -15.53
N PRO A 2 -12.94 -3.81 -15.88
CA PRO A 2 -11.82 -4.18 -14.99
C PRO A 2 -11.81 -3.28 -13.76
N LEU A 3 -11.97 -3.87 -12.58
CA LEU A 3 -11.89 -3.14 -11.31
C LEU A 3 -10.44 -2.82 -10.97
N THR A 4 -10.21 -1.69 -10.29
CA THR A 4 -8.91 -1.26 -9.76
C THR A 4 -8.95 -1.22 -8.24
N LEU A 5 -7.98 -1.84 -7.59
CA LEU A 5 -7.80 -1.82 -6.15
C LEU A 5 -6.64 -0.90 -5.79
N PHE A 6 -6.89 0.11 -4.95
CA PHE A 6 -5.86 0.94 -4.30
C PHE A 6 -5.64 0.42 -2.90
N LEU A 7 -4.41 0.40 -2.43
CA LEU A 7 -4.10 -0.07 -1.07
C LEU A 7 -2.93 0.67 -0.43
N ASP A 8 -2.90 0.63 0.90
CA ASP A 8 -1.80 1.06 1.75
C ASP A 8 -1.80 0.26 3.06
N THR A 9 -0.62 0.07 3.66
CA THR A 9 -0.46 -0.73 4.89
C THR A 9 0.36 0.00 5.94
N GLU A 10 -0.06 -0.15 7.22
CA GLU A 10 0.75 0.21 8.39
C GLU A 10 1.29 -1.04 9.07
N THR A 11 2.49 -0.95 9.63
CA THR A 11 3.23 -2.13 10.06
C THR A 11 3.95 -1.93 11.39
N THR A 12 4.45 -3.03 11.97
CA THR A 12 5.29 -2.99 13.18
C THR A 12 6.72 -2.47 12.92
N GLY A 13 7.04 -1.99 11.72
CA GLY A 13 8.35 -1.44 11.39
C GLY A 13 8.77 -1.67 9.95
N LEU A 14 10.08 -1.80 9.73
CA LEU A 14 10.68 -2.03 8.43
C LEU A 14 11.26 -3.45 8.33
N PRO A 15 11.46 -4.01 7.12
CA PRO A 15 12.12 -5.28 6.96
C PRO A 15 13.59 -5.22 7.43
N ILE A 16 14.09 -6.34 7.95
CA ILE A 16 15.50 -6.47 8.36
C ILE A 16 16.41 -6.30 7.15
N ASP A 17 16.08 -6.97 6.05
CA ASP A 17 16.72 -6.77 4.75
C ASP A 17 15.65 -6.58 3.66
N LYS A 18 15.53 -5.37 3.15
CA LYS A 18 14.57 -5.02 2.09
C LYS A 18 14.85 -5.66 0.73
N LYS A 19 16.03 -6.26 0.55
CA LYS A 19 16.38 -6.97 -0.68
C LYS A 19 15.88 -8.42 -0.68
N VAL A 20 15.49 -8.91 0.49
CA VAL A 20 14.98 -10.27 0.66
C VAL A 20 13.46 -10.23 0.71
N GLY A 21 12.80 -10.81 -0.29
CA GLY A 21 11.34 -10.85 -0.37
C GLY A 21 10.70 -11.64 0.78
N ALA A 22 9.46 -11.34 1.11
CA ALA A 22 8.76 -11.94 2.25
C ALA A 22 8.70 -13.46 2.20
N LEU A 23 8.56 -14.06 1.03
CA LEU A 23 8.47 -15.52 0.87
C LEU A 23 9.82 -16.24 1.03
N ALA A 24 10.92 -15.50 0.88
CA ALA A 24 12.27 -16.08 0.97
C ALA A 24 12.76 -16.26 2.42
N SER A 25 12.24 -15.47 3.37
CA SER A 25 12.70 -15.51 4.76
C SER A 25 11.60 -15.14 5.74
N LYS A 26 11.20 -16.12 6.56
CA LYS A 26 10.28 -15.90 7.67
C LYS A 26 10.90 -14.94 8.70
N GLY A 27 10.12 -13.95 9.15
CA GLY A 27 10.55 -12.97 10.16
C GLY A 27 11.41 -11.82 9.61
N ASN A 28 11.68 -11.79 8.30
CA ASN A 28 12.37 -10.67 7.68
C ASN A 28 11.48 -9.43 7.54
N TRP A 29 10.20 -9.63 7.26
CA TRP A 29 9.22 -8.56 7.06
C TRP A 29 8.36 -8.36 8.32
N PRO A 30 7.99 -7.10 8.64
CA PRO A 30 7.21 -6.77 9.82
C PRO A 30 5.76 -7.27 9.70
N ASP A 31 5.06 -7.25 10.83
CA ASP A 31 3.66 -7.63 10.90
C ASP A 31 2.75 -6.49 10.45
N LEU A 32 1.60 -6.86 9.88
CA LEU A 32 0.56 -5.95 9.44
C LEU A 32 -0.22 -5.42 10.65
N VAL A 33 -0.22 -4.09 10.84
CA VAL A 33 -0.96 -3.40 11.90
C VAL A 33 -2.31 -2.88 11.40
N SER A 34 -2.31 -2.31 10.19
CA SER A 34 -3.53 -1.81 9.56
C SER A 34 -3.41 -1.95 8.06
N ILE A 35 -4.54 -2.15 7.39
CA ILE A 35 -4.65 -2.12 5.95
C ILE A 35 -5.87 -1.32 5.55
N SER A 36 -5.70 -0.49 4.52
CA SER A 36 -6.80 0.18 3.85
C SER A 36 -6.78 -0.16 2.37
N TRP A 37 -7.97 -0.37 1.81
CA TRP A 37 -8.10 -0.48 0.36
C TRP A 37 -9.41 0.10 -0.12
N SER A 38 -9.41 0.50 -1.38
CA SER A 38 -10.63 0.87 -2.09
C SER A 38 -10.69 0.17 -3.44
N VAL A 39 -11.89 -0.11 -3.87
CA VAL A 39 -12.18 -0.71 -5.18
C VAL A 39 -12.91 0.31 -6.03
N TYR A 40 -12.40 0.50 -7.23
CA TYR A 40 -12.97 1.42 -8.22
C TYR A 40 -13.46 0.66 -9.45
N ASP A 41 -14.63 1.06 -9.94
CA ASP A 41 -15.09 0.77 -11.28
C ASP A 41 -14.87 2.04 -12.09
N GLU A 42 -13.88 2.04 -12.96
CA GLU A 42 -13.32 3.22 -13.62
C GLU A 42 -12.92 4.32 -12.61
N ASP A 43 -13.64 5.42 -12.51
CA ASP A 43 -13.41 6.54 -11.58
C ASP A 43 -14.43 6.61 -10.43
N VAL A 44 -15.28 5.59 -10.29
CA VAL A 44 -16.27 5.50 -9.22
C VAL A 44 -15.78 4.56 -8.11
N CYS A 45 -15.62 5.07 -6.90
CA CYS A 45 -15.33 4.24 -5.73
C CYS A 45 -16.57 3.40 -5.37
N VAL A 46 -16.49 2.10 -5.58
CA VAL A 46 -17.59 1.15 -5.30
C VAL A 46 -17.46 0.48 -3.94
N LYS A 47 -16.25 0.46 -3.37
CA LYS A 47 -16.01 -0.06 -2.01
C LYS A 47 -14.80 0.65 -1.39
N ARG A 48 -14.87 0.90 -0.08
CA ARG A 48 -13.74 1.38 0.72
C ARG A 48 -13.73 0.66 2.07
N VAL A 49 -12.57 0.16 2.46
CA VAL A 49 -12.39 -0.62 3.68
C VAL A 49 -11.13 -0.14 4.39
N THR A 50 -11.19 -0.11 5.72
CA THR A 50 -10.02 0.09 6.57
C THR A 50 -10.16 -0.80 7.79
N HIS A 51 -9.14 -1.61 8.05
CA HIS A 51 -9.09 -2.48 9.22
C HIS A 51 -7.81 -2.27 10.01
N ILE A 52 -7.95 -2.31 11.33
CA ILE A 52 -6.84 -2.55 12.24
C ILE A 52 -6.79 -4.05 12.47
N VAL A 53 -5.59 -4.62 12.46
CA VAL A 53 -5.37 -6.04 12.74
C VAL A 53 -5.11 -6.20 14.24
N ARG A 54 -5.85 -7.12 14.86
CA ARG A 54 -5.64 -7.47 16.25
C ARG A 54 -4.34 -8.26 16.42
N PRO A 55 -3.37 -7.77 17.21
CA PRO A 55 -2.15 -8.49 17.50
C PRO A 55 -2.44 -9.81 18.21
N ASP A 56 -1.83 -10.89 17.72
CA ASP A 56 -1.92 -12.23 18.34
C ASP A 56 -0.60 -12.57 19.05
N LEU A 57 0.48 -12.79 18.30
CA LEU A 57 1.79 -13.19 18.83
C LEU A 57 2.89 -12.13 18.58
N TRP A 58 2.50 -10.87 18.41
CA TRP A 58 3.42 -9.77 18.15
C TRP A 58 2.98 -8.50 18.87
N THR A 59 3.88 -7.54 18.96
CA THR A 59 3.65 -6.24 19.60
C THR A 59 3.93 -5.12 18.60
N ILE A 60 3.32 -3.95 18.84
CA ILE A 60 3.57 -2.74 18.06
C ILE A 60 4.65 -1.93 18.78
N PRO A 61 5.83 -1.71 18.18
CA PRO A 61 6.88 -0.88 18.76
C PRO A 61 6.46 0.58 18.88
N GLU A 62 6.98 1.28 19.88
CA GLU A 62 6.70 2.70 20.11
C GLU A 62 7.06 3.58 18.92
N GLU A 63 8.12 3.24 18.19
CA GLU A 63 8.52 3.96 16.98
C GLU A 63 7.46 3.85 15.88
N SER A 64 6.80 2.71 15.74
CA SER A 64 5.71 2.51 14.79
C SER A 64 4.45 3.23 15.26
N ILE A 65 4.12 3.14 16.56
CA ILE A 65 3.02 3.91 17.17
C ILE A 65 3.22 5.41 16.95
N ALA A 66 4.44 5.90 17.09
CA ALA A 66 4.76 7.31 16.86
C ALA A 66 4.45 7.76 15.42
N ILE A 67 4.47 6.84 14.45
CA ILE A 67 4.17 7.09 13.04
C ILE A 67 2.66 6.99 12.78
N HIS A 68 2.06 5.81 12.88
CA HIS A 68 0.67 5.55 12.47
C HIS A 68 -0.38 5.76 13.59
N LYS A 69 0.03 6.04 14.83
CA LYS A 69 -0.83 6.36 15.99
C LYS A 69 -1.77 5.21 16.43
N ILE A 70 -1.51 3.99 16.02
CA ILE A 70 -2.27 2.80 16.46
C ILE A 70 -1.50 2.18 17.63
N THR A 71 -2.04 2.30 18.84
CA THR A 71 -1.47 1.71 20.05
C THR A 71 -1.82 0.24 20.17
N MET A 72 -1.07 -0.52 21.00
CA MET A 72 -1.40 -1.91 21.33
C MET A 72 -2.82 -2.03 21.88
N GLU A 73 -3.21 -1.14 22.79
CA GLU A 73 -4.55 -1.12 23.39
C GLU A 73 -5.63 -0.95 22.32
N ARG A 74 -5.43 0.04 21.44
CA ARG A 74 -6.36 0.28 20.32
C ARG A 74 -6.44 -0.91 19.39
N ALA A 75 -5.31 -1.51 19.00
CA ALA A 75 -5.28 -2.68 18.15
C ALA A 75 -5.94 -3.92 18.78
N GLN A 76 -5.83 -4.08 20.10
CA GLN A 76 -6.51 -5.16 20.85
C GLN A 76 -8.02 -4.95 20.92
N THR A 77 -8.49 -3.72 21.08
CA THR A 77 -9.92 -3.41 21.31
C THR A 77 -10.72 -3.23 20.01
N GLU A 78 -10.12 -2.59 19.00
CA GLU A 78 -10.78 -2.26 17.73
C GLU A 78 -10.38 -3.22 16.60
N GLY A 79 -9.26 -3.95 16.74
CA GLY A 79 -8.71 -4.79 15.68
C GLY A 79 -9.48 -6.07 15.45
N LEU A 80 -9.54 -6.48 14.18
CA LEU A 80 -10.10 -7.75 13.74
C LEU A 80 -9.04 -8.84 13.67
N PRO A 81 -9.40 -10.12 13.73
CA PRO A 81 -8.48 -11.21 13.48
C PRO A 81 -7.84 -11.07 12.10
N LEU A 82 -6.53 -11.32 12.01
CA LEU A 82 -5.80 -11.23 10.72
C LEU A 82 -6.45 -12.08 9.64
N ALA A 83 -6.95 -13.27 9.98
CA ALA A 83 -7.60 -14.16 9.02
C ALA A 83 -8.81 -13.53 8.36
N ASP A 84 -9.67 -12.86 9.14
CA ASP A 84 -10.90 -12.23 8.66
C ASP A 84 -10.57 -11.04 7.75
N VAL A 85 -9.62 -10.19 8.17
CA VAL A 85 -9.14 -9.05 7.37
C VAL A 85 -8.57 -9.50 6.03
N MET A 86 -7.71 -10.52 6.04
CA MET A 86 -7.06 -10.99 4.82
C MET A 86 -7.99 -11.80 3.92
N GLU A 87 -9.04 -12.41 4.45
CA GLU A 87 -10.08 -13.07 3.66
C GLU A 87 -10.93 -12.02 2.92
N GLU A 88 -11.35 -10.95 3.58
CA GLU A 88 -12.08 -9.85 2.94
C GLU A 88 -11.22 -9.16 1.87
N PHE A 89 -9.96 -8.86 2.19
CA PHE A 89 -9.02 -8.29 1.22
C PHE A 89 -8.84 -9.18 -0.01
N HIS A 90 -8.62 -10.47 0.19
CA HIS A 90 -8.47 -11.44 -0.89
C HIS A 90 -9.73 -11.52 -1.77
N ALA A 91 -10.92 -11.53 -1.16
CA ALA A 91 -12.19 -11.59 -1.90
C ALA A 91 -12.41 -10.37 -2.82
N ASP A 92 -11.85 -9.22 -2.47
CA ASP A 92 -11.89 -8.03 -3.32
C ASP A 92 -10.74 -8.00 -4.34
N LEU A 93 -9.53 -8.39 -3.92
CA LEU A 93 -8.35 -8.44 -4.78
C LEU A 93 -8.57 -9.29 -6.04
N VAL A 94 -9.14 -10.48 -5.89
CA VAL A 94 -9.34 -11.42 -7.02
C VAL A 94 -10.37 -10.94 -8.05
N LYS A 95 -11.15 -9.92 -7.74
CA LYS A 95 -12.09 -9.27 -8.67
C LYS A 95 -11.43 -8.16 -9.47
N CYS A 96 -10.28 -7.68 -9.01
CA CYS A 96 -9.60 -6.55 -9.59
C CYS A 96 -8.56 -7.01 -10.62
N SER A 97 -8.49 -6.30 -11.73
CA SER A 97 -7.48 -6.52 -12.78
C SER A 97 -6.26 -5.63 -12.60
N ARG A 98 -6.29 -4.73 -11.61
CA ARG A 98 -5.20 -3.81 -11.31
C ARG A 98 -5.11 -3.56 -9.81
N VAL A 99 -3.88 -3.48 -9.33
CA VAL A 99 -3.56 -3.17 -7.92
C VAL A 99 -2.60 -1.99 -7.90
N VAL A 100 -2.91 -0.99 -7.10
CA VAL A 100 -2.20 0.29 -7.03
C VAL A 100 -1.73 0.54 -5.61
N ALA A 101 -0.44 0.85 -5.44
CA ALA A 101 0.11 1.30 -4.17
C ALA A 101 1.19 2.38 -4.38
N HIS A 102 1.52 3.12 -3.32
CA HIS A 102 2.69 3.97 -3.30
C HIS A 102 3.84 3.22 -2.61
N ASN A 103 4.81 2.71 -3.39
CA ASN A 103 5.81 1.73 -2.97
C ASN A 103 5.27 0.28 -2.92
N MET A 104 4.65 -0.14 -4.01
CA MET A 104 4.03 -1.46 -4.20
C MET A 104 4.86 -2.62 -3.64
N ALA A 105 6.18 -2.59 -3.80
CA ALA A 105 7.06 -3.64 -3.30
C ALA A 105 6.99 -3.82 -1.79
N PHE A 106 6.77 -2.74 -1.03
CA PHE A 106 6.61 -2.80 0.42
C PHE A 106 5.28 -3.46 0.80
N ASP A 107 4.17 -2.89 0.34
CA ASP A 107 2.83 -3.37 0.69
C ASP A 107 2.60 -4.82 0.24
N LYS A 108 3.05 -5.17 -0.96
CA LYS A 108 3.05 -6.56 -1.45
C LYS A 108 3.76 -7.50 -0.48
N ASN A 109 4.95 -7.17 -0.03
CA ASN A 109 5.69 -8.04 0.87
C ASN A 109 5.04 -8.13 2.26
N ILE A 110 4.41 -7.07 2.77
CA ILE A 110 3.62 -7.12 4.01
C ILE A 110 2.44 -8.09 3.85
N ILE A 111 1.69 -7.99 2.76
CA ILE A 111 0.57 -8.88 2.44
C ILE A 111 1.06 -10.32 2.28
N PHE A 112 2.19 -10.53 1.58
CA PHE A 112 2.80 -11.84 1.40
C PHE A 112 3.28 -12.45 2.72
N ASN A 113 3.88 -11.64 3.61
CA ASN A 113 4.25 -12.06 4.95
C ASN A 113 3.03 -12.54 5.76
N ALA A 114 1.95 -11.75 5.73
CA ALA A 114 0.70 -12.06 6.42
C ALA A 114 0.09 -13.40 5.92
N PHE A 115 -0.05 -13.57 4.60
CA PHE A 115 -0.60 -14.81 4.03
C PHE A 115 0.31 -16.01 4.28
N ALA A 116 1.61 -15.91 3.96
CA ALA A 116 2.49 -17.07 3.98
C ALA A 116 2.84 -17.53 5.40
N TRP A 117 3.26 -16.60 6.26
CA TRP A 117 3.85 -16.98 7.54
C TRP A 117 2.89 -16.89 8.72
N ARG A 118 1.81 -16.11 8.61
CA ARG A 118 0.78 -16.05 9.65
C ARG A 118 -0.41 -16.95 9.35
N LEU A 119 -0.83 -17.05 8.08
CA LEU A 119 -2.01 -17.82 7.68
C LEU A 119 -1.70 -19.14 6.95
N GLY A 120 -0.43 -19.41 6.61
CA GLY A 120 -0.04 -20.64 5.92
C GLY A 120 -0.60 -20.76 4.50
N LYS A 121 -0.96 -19.64 3.85
CA LYS A 121 -1.51 -19.60 2.49
C LYS A 121 -0.47 -19.03 1.51
N ASP A 122 -0.34 -19.62 0.34
CA ASP A 122 0.59 -19.12 -0.68
C ASP A 122 -0.05 -17.99 -1.50
N PRO A 123 0.39 -16.73 -1.32
CA PRO A 123 -0.21 -15.58 -2.00
C PRO A 123 0.04 -15.55 -3.51
N ARG A 124 1.06 -16.27 -4.03
CA ARG A 124 1.33 -16.36 -5.47
C ARG A 124 0.20 -16.99 -6.27
N LYS A 125 -0.70 -17.71 -5.62
CA LYS A 125 -1.86 -18.35 -6.26
C LYS A 125 -2.95 -17.37 -6.72
N PHE A 126 -2.94 -16.16 -6.20
CA PHE A 126 -3.98 -15.17 -6.47
C PHE A 126 -3.46 -13.74 -6.70
N TRP A 127 -2.18 -13.49 -6.46
CA TRP A 127 -1.57 -12.20 -6.76
C TRP A 127 -1.08 -12.17 -8.20
N LEU A 128 -1.51 -11.15 -8.97
CA LEU A 128 -1.13 -10.95 -10.36
C LEU A 128 -0.08 -9.84 -10.44
N GLU A 129 1.17 -10.20 -10.67
CA GLU A 129 2.28 -9.22 -10.73
C GLU A 129 2.14 -8.25 -11.89
N GLU A 130 1.61 -8.71 -13.02
CA GLU A 130 1.32 -7.86 -14.19
C GLU A 130 0.22 -6.83 -13.96
N ALA A 131 -0.57 -6.99 -12.88
CA ALA A 131 -1.61 -6.05 -12.49
C ALA A 131 -1.10 -4.90 -11.62
N GLU A 132 0.17 -4.94 -11.17
CA GLU A 132 0.73 -3.95 -10.26
C GLU A 132 0.98 -2.60 -10.93
N PHE A 133 0.61 -1.54 -10.21
CA PHE A 133 0.99 -0.17 -10.55
C PHE A 133 1.60 0.50 -9.33
N CYS A 134 2.86 0.86 -9.42
CA CYS A 134 3.59 1.56 -8.37
C CYS A 134 3.72 3.05 -8.70
N SER A 135 2.97 3.90 -7.98
CA SER A 135 3.02 5.35 -8.19
C SER A 135 4.37 5.96 -7.82
N LEU A 136 5.10 5.37 -6.86
CA LEU A 136 6.45 5.77 -6.46
C LEU A 136 7.44 5.62 -7.62
N GLU A 137 7.49 4.44 -8.23
CA GLU A 137 8.41 4.15 -9.33
C GLU A 137 8.05 4.96 -10.57
N LYS A 138 6.75 5.04 -10.88
CA LYS A 138 6.23 5.79 -12.01
C LYS A 138 6.60 7.27 -11.91
N SER A 139 6.46 7.88 -10.74
CA SER A 139 6.71 9.30 -10.54
C SER A 139 8.19 9.68 -10.42
N LYS A 140 9.10 8.77 -10.07
CA LYS A 140 10.53 9.05 -9.90
C LYS A 140 11.14 9.78 -11.11
N ASN A 141 10.91 9.23 -12.29
CA ASN A 141 11.47 9.79 -13.53
C ASN A 141 10.66 10.98 -14.09
N GLU A 142 9.42 11.13 -13.67
CA GLU A 142 8.58 12.28 -14.03
C GLU A 142 8.96 13.51 -13.21
N LEU A 143 9.07 13.37 -11.88
CA LEU A 143 9.35 14.47 -10.97
C LEU A 143 10.84 14.85 -10.92
N LYS A 144 11.74 13.90 -11.11
CA LYS A 144 13.19 14.10 -11.09
C LYS A 144 13.69 14.86 -9.86
N LEU A 145 13.12 14.55 -8.68
CA LEU A 145 13.54 15.16 -7.44
C LEU A 145 15.00 14.79 -7.14
N PRO A 146 15.88 15.77 -6.82
CA PRO A 146 17.28 15.49 -6.63
C PRO A 146 17.52 14.57 -5.43
N ALA A 147 18.34 13.54 -5.60
CA ALA A 147 18.77 12.71 -4.50
C ALA A 147 19.71 13.48 -3.57
N ARG A 148 19.61 13.26 -2.26
CA ARG A 148 20.53 13.88 -1.27
C ARG A 148 21.99 13.47 -1.53
N TYR A 149 22.21 12.24 -1.99
CA TYR A 149 23.51 11.69 -2.36
C TYR A 149 23.40 11.07 -3.76
N PRO A 150 23.47 11.88 -4.83
CA PRO A 150 23.30 11.40 -6.19
C PRO A 150 24.44 10.46 -6.61
N LYS A 151 24.08 9.40 -7.33
CA LYS A 151 25.04 8.50 -7.99
C LYS A 151 24.95 8.69 -9.50
N PRO A 152 26.02 8.46 -10.27
CA PRO A 152 26.00 8.66 -11.73
C PRO A 152 24.85 7.93 -12.46
N TRP A 153 24.40 6.82 -11.90
CA TRP A 153 23.31 5.99 -12.44
C TRP A 153 21.97 6.17 -11.72
N ASP A 154 21.93 6.98 -10.64
CA ASP A 154 20.72 7.24 -9.85
C ASP A 154 20.74 8.65 -9.26
N LEU A 155 20.33 9.62 -10.08
CA LEU A 155 20.37 11.04 -9.76
C LEU A 155 19.16 11.49 -8.95
N TYR A 156 18.07 10.74 -9.00
CA TYR A 156 16.78 11.15 -8.47
C TYR A 156 16.37 10.27 -7.30
N LYS A 157 15.83 10.88 -6.25
CA LYS A 157 15.22 10.15 -5.15
C LYS A 157 13.85 9.63 -5.52
N MET A 158 13.40 8.60 -4.82
CA MET A 158 11.99 8.19 -4.78
C MET A 158 11.18 9.28 -4.08
N PRO A 159 10.13 9.86 -4.70
CA PRO A 159 9.28 10.85 -4.04
C PRO A 159 8.43 10.18 -2.97
N ARG A 160 8.24 10.87 -1.83
CA ARG A 160 7.21 10.46 -0.86
C ARG A 160 5.82 10.78 -1.40
N LEU A 161 4.79 10.19 -0.80
CA LEU A 161 3.41 10.42 -1.24
C LEU A 161 3.00 11.89 -1.13
N ASP A 162 3.39 12.58 -0.03
CA ASP A 162 3.16 14.01 0.17
C ASP A 162 3.86 14.88 -0.90
N GLU A 163 5.11 14.56 -1.24
CA GLU A 163 5.86 15.27 -2.30
C GLU A 163 5.22 15.07 -3.69
N LEU A 164 4.70 13.85 -3.95
CA LEU A 164 4.00 13.56 -5.19
C LEU A 164 2.66 14.30 -5.25
N TYR A 165 1.95 14.43 -4.13
CA TYR A 165 0.71 15.20 -4.02
C TYR A 165 0.98 16.68 -4.29
N GLU A 166 1.96 17.28 -3.60
CA GLU A 166 2.35 18.68 -3.80
C GLU A 166 2.75 18.97 -5.25
N ALA A 167 3.55 18.07 -5.85
CA ALA A 167 3.93 18.21 -7.26
C ALA A 167 2.75 18.04 -8.23
N THR A 168 1.66 17.41 -7.80
CA THR A 168 0.46 17.20 -8.64
C THR A 168 -0.51 18.35 -8.55
N PHE A 169 -0.74 18.89 -7.35
CA PHE A 169 -1.80 19.85 -7.07
C PHE A 169 -1.30 21.26 -6.74
N GLY A 170 0.00 21.45 -6.50
CA GLY A 170 0.59 22.74 -6.12
C GLY A 170 0.28 23.18 -4.69
N GLU A 171 -0.22 22.28 -3.85
CA GLU A 171 -0.55 22.51 -2.45
C GLU A 171 -0.08 21.35 -1.58
N ALA A 172 0.08 21.59 -0.28
CA ALA A 172 0.49 20.56 0.66
C ALA A 172 -0.55 19.43 0.74
N ALA A 173 -0.07 18.20 0.90
CA ALA A 173 -0.94 17.04 1.11
C ALA A 173 -1.83 17.25 2.35
N PRO A 174 -3.08 16.75 2.33
CA PRO A 174 -3.98 16.83 3.48
C PRO A 174 -3.35 16.22 4.74
N ALA A 175 -3.63 16.81 5.90
CA ALA A 175 -3.14 16.30 7.19
C ALA A 175 -3.59 14.85 7.43
N GLY A 176 -2.77 14.07 8.14
CA GLY A 176 -3.06 12.68 8.48
C GLY A 176 -2.23 11.64 7.73
N ALA A 177 -1.09 12.05 7.16
CA ALA A 177 -0.09 11.13 6.62
C ALA A 177 0.24 10.01 7.64
N HIS A 178 0.60 8.83 7.12
CA HIS A 178 0.82 7.61 7.90
C HIS A 178 -0.45 7.10 8.62
N ARG A 179 -1.56 7.23 7.94
CA ARG A 179 -2.80 6.50 8.22
C ARG A 179 -3.23 5.87 6.91
N ALA A 180 -3.29 4.55 6.87
CA ALA A 180 -3.55 3.81 5.64
C ALA A 180 -4.81 4.30 4.89
N ASP A 181 -5.89 4.68 5.60
CA ASP A 181 -7.11 5.22 4.99
C ASP A 181 -6.87 6.56 4.27
N ARG A 182 -6.05 7.45 4.87
CA ARG A 182 -5.73 8.76 4.26
C ARG A 182 -4.74 8.63 3.13
N ASP A 183 -3.76 7.74 3.27
CA ASP A 183 -2.74 7.54 2.26
C ASP A 183 -3.35 6.90 1.00
N VAL A 184 -4.33 6.00 1.14
CA VAL A 184 -5.16 5.52 0.03
C VAL A 184 -5.95 6.66 -0.64
N GLU A 185 -6.64 7.52 0.10
CA GLU A 185 -7.37 8.67 -0.46
C GLU A 185 -6.45 9.65 -1.22
N VAL A 186 -5.26 9.89 -0.69
CA VAL A 186 -4.26 10.75 -1.33
C VAL A 186 -3.75 10.11 -2.61
N LEU A 187 -3.44 8.81 -2.55
CA LEU A 187 -2.97 8.03 -3.70
C LEU A 187 -4.00 8.03 -4.85
N GLU A 188 -5.28 7.80 -4.55
CA GLU A 188 -6.38 7.82 -5.52
C GLU A 188 -6.43 9.16 -6.28
N LYS A 189 -6.44 10.27 -5.54
CA LYS A 189 -6.48 11.62 -6.13
C LYS A 189 -5.30 11.85 -7.07
N ILE A 190 -4.09 11.47 -6.65
CA ILE A 190 -2.89 11.60 -7.47
C ILE A 190 -3.01 10.77 -8.74
N VAL A 191 -3.40 9.49 -8.62
CA VAL A 191 -3.46 8.56 -9.75
C VAL A 191 -4.47 9.04 -10.79
N TYR A 192 -5.65 9.45 -10.37
CA TYR A 192 -6.65 9.97 -11.30
C TYR A 192 -6.29 11.35 -11.89
N ALA A 193 -5.56 12.19 -11.16
CA ALA A 193 -5.11 13.47 -11.71
C ALA A 193 -3.98 13.29 -12.74
N ARG A 194 -3.03 12.36 -12.49
CA ARG A 194 -1.83 12.22 -13.31
C ARG A 194 -1.93 11.15 -14.40
N TRP A 195 -2.63 10.05 -14.12
CA TRP A 195 -2.55 8.84 -14.95
C TRP A 195 -3.93 8.24 -15.25
N ARG A 196 -4.99 9.05 -15.22
CA ARG A 196 -6.38 8.62 -15.44
C ARG A 196 -6.55 7.73 -16.67
N ASP A 197 -5.92 8.11 -17.78
CA ASP A 197 -6.01 7.38 -19.05
C ASP A 197 -5.47 5.94 -18.99
N LEU A 198 -4.68 5.60 -17.97
CA LEU A 198 -4.22 4.24 -17.74
C LEU A 198 -5.28 3.36 -17.03
N PHE A 199 -6.31 3.97 -16.45
CA PHE A 199 -7.27 3.32 -15.57
C PHE A 199 -8.70 3.30 -16.12
N ILE A 200 -8.97 4.09 -17.12
CA ILE A 200 -10.29 4.20 -17.77
C ILE A 200 -10.18 3.63 -19.17
N VAL A 201 -11.06 2.69 -19.49
CA VAL A 201 -11.15 2.16 -20.86
C VAL A 201 -11.79 3.22 -21.74
N LYS A 202 -11.07 3.72 -22.75
CA LYS A 202 -11.67 4.59 -23.76
C LYS A 202 -12.73 3.77 -24.49
N GLN A 203 -13.99 4.16 -24.37
CA GLN A 203 -15.02 3.63 -25.23
C GLN A 203 -14.69 4.13 -26.66
N GLU A 204 -14.31 3.21 -27.53
CA GLU A 204 -14.23 3.51 -28.96
C GLU A 204 -15.66 3.82 -29.43
N SER A 205 -15.90 5.06 -29.82
CA SER A 205 -17.15 5.55 -30.37
C SER A 205 -17.31 5.11 -31.82
#